data_e67d98c56d2038ece223b435cf42b97f
#
_entry.id   e67d98c56d2038ece223b435cf42b97f
#
_cell.length_a   1.000
_cell.length_b   1.000
_cell.length_c   1.000
_cell.angle_alpha   90.00
_cell.angle_beta   90.00
_cell.angle_gamma   90.00
#
_symmetry.space_group_name_H-M   'P 1'
#
loop_
_entity.id
_entity.type
_entity.pdbx_description
1 polymer ?
#
loop_
_entity_poly.entity_id
_entity_poly.type
_entity_poly.pdbx_seq_one_letter_code
_entity_poly.pdbx_strand_id
1 'polypeptide(L)'
;MRKKLMALGIIFLVLIAGINVTKTIIQDNQAIDAFLLHVTLQGEYKIGDGEWKPIVAGEHISAGKGDVTLRGSLHMAFPNGEIVAPVSQNSSVVFFLDHLGGNVNMDGQEPYVFDSENNRIGKATCGEYWFIYGYEGAESEIVEIHLTNPHVYGNEFAIDEFLSSMRMYESGYFERMMAEDTAGLKIVGYCITLVAIIIIGIALFSTLIRLDVSKIMWYAGAAIFFAGTYFVADATNTYIWNMNIALTTTIFVLSIMLYGFFLGAFTSICFEKPFKKVGYGTMAVSGAITGGLLIFTLFSNTKLYDVFAVWIILQTITAAVLLVISCINVRYVKGMMRLVQIVFIISLIAMILDVVGTRYGWWQGCCCSSIVFIIQFFAALFAVLLV
;
A
#
# COMPACT_ATOMS: atom_id res chain seq x y z
N MET A 1 26.03 -9.95 28.26
CA MET A 1 25.54 -8.80 27.51
C MET A 1 24.55 -9.22 26.39
N ARG A 2 24.90 -10.15 25.49
CA ARG A 2 24.03 -10.62 24.37
C ARG A 2 22.61 -11.07 24.79
N LYS A 3 22.46 -11.88 25.85
CA LYS A 3 21.13 -12.35 26.32
C LYS A 3 20.23 -11.22 26.82
N LYS A 4 20.79 -10.16 27.41
CA LYS A 4 20.04 -9.00 27.89
C LYS A 4 19.58 -8.12 26.74
N LEU A 5 20.43 -7.91 25.71
CA LEU A 5 20.06 -7.19 24.49
C LEU A 5 18.94 -7.92 23.71
N MET A 6 19.02 -9.25 23.65
CA MET A 6 18.02 -10.09 23.03
C MET A 6 16.66 -10.02 23.74
N ALA A 7 16.66 -10.07 25.09
CA ALA A 7 15.46 -9.90 25.87
C ALA A 7 14.85 -8.50 25.67
N LEU A 8 15.67 -7.45 25.61
CA LEU A 8 15.23 -6.08 25.34
C LEU A 8 14.62 -5.95 23.94
N GLY A 9 15.22 -6.57 22.91
CA GLY A 9 14.69 -6.61 21.55
C GLY A 9 13.34 -7.33 21.46
N ILE A 10 13.18 -8.46 22.15
CA ILE A 10 11.91 -9.20 22.21
C ILE A 10 10.83 -8.38 22.94
N ILE A 11 11.17 -7.75 24.07
CA ILE A 11 10.25 -6.88 24.80
C ILE A 11 9.79 -5.70 23.93
N PHE A 12 10.71 -5.07 23.20
CA PHE A 12 10.40 -3.98 22.30
C PHE A 12 9.51 -4.41 21.12
N LEU A 13 9.77 -5.61 20.55
CA LEU A 13 8.92 -6.25 19.55
C LEU A 13 7.48 -6.49 20.05
N VAL A 14 7.36 -7.07 21.24
CA VAL A 14 6.06 -7.34 21.86
C VAL A 14 5.31 -6.03 22.16
N LEU A 15 6.02 -5.00 22.61
CA LEU A 15 5.44 -3.67 22.84
C LEU A 15 4.96 -3.03 21.55
N ILE A 16 5.75 -3.03 20.46
CA ILE A 16 5.33 -2.46 19.18
C ILE A 16 4.17 -3.26 18.56
N ALA A 17 4.26 -4.59 18.56
CA ALA A 17 3.16 -5.44 18.12
C ALA A 17 1.90 -5.21 18.95
N GLY A 18 2.04 -5.09 20.28
CA GLY A 18 0.95 -4.78 21.19
C GLY A 18 0.33 -3.40 20.91
N ILE A 19 1.14 -2.38 20.71
CA ILE A 19 0.67 -1.02 20.38
C ILE A 19 -0.09 -1.01 19.04
N ASN A 20 0.43 -1.69 18.01
CA ASN A 20 -0.25 -1.75 16.71
C ASN A 20 -1.55 -2.56 16.78
N VAL A 21 -1.54 -3.72 17.42
CA VAL A 21 -2.76 -4.52 17.64
C VAL A 21 -3.78 -3.73 18.46
N THR A 22 -3.34 -3.04 19.51
CA THR A 22 -4.22 -2.19 20.32
C THR A 22 -4.74 -1.02 19.51
N LYS A 23 -3.90 -0.39 18.67
CA LYS A 23 -4.31 0.70 17.78
C LYS A 23 -5.33 0.23 16.74
N THR A 24 -5.11 -0.93 16.10
CA THR A 24 -6.06 -1.53 15.15
C THR A 24 -7.38 -1.89 15.84
N ILE A 25 -7.33 -2.51 17.01
CA ILE A 25 -8.54 -2.86 17.80
C ILE A 25 -9.27 -1.59 18.28
N ILE A 26 -8.53 -0.53 18.66
CA ILE A 26 -9.13 0.73 19.10
C ILE A 26 -9.72 1.49 17.92
N GLN A 27 -9.08 1.48 16.74
CA GLN A 27 -9.61 2.08 15.51
C GLN A 27 -10.88 1.36 15.05
N ASP A 28 -10.90 0.01 15.09
CA ASP A 28 -12.10 -0.78 14.75
C ASP A 28 -13.23 -0.62 15.78
N ASN A 29 -12.90 -0.34 17.05
CA ASN A 29 -13.88 -0.21 18.14
C ASN A 29 -14.23 1.24 18.49
N GLN A 30 -13.53 2.23 17.97
CA GLN A 30 -13.97 3.60 18.18
C GLN A 30 -15.22 3.84 17.36
N ALA A 31 -16.29 4.08 18.10
CA ALA A 31 -17.59 4.55 17.65
C ALA A 31 -17.55 5.86 16.82
N ILE A 32 -16.42 6.19 16.19
CA ILE A 32 -16.27 7.26 15.24
C ILE A 32 -17.16 6.98 14.03
N ASP A 33 -17.26 5.73 13.60
CA ASP A 33 -18.19 5.32 12.54
C ASP A 33 -19.68 5.53 12.93
N ALA A 34 -20.01 5.58 14.19
CA ALA A 34 -21.39 5.78 14.62
C ALA A 34 -21.88 7.23 14.41
N PHE A 35 -20.97 8.19 14.28
CA PHE A 35 -21.29 9.60 14.02
C PHE A 35 -20.95 10.08 12.61
N LEU A 36 -20.32 9.23 11.79
CA LEU A 36 -20.01 9.56 10.41
C LEU A 36 -21.25 9.38 9.54
N LEU A 37 -21.76 10.47 9.05
CA LEU A 37 -22.78 10.43 8.02
C LEU A 37 -22.12 9.99 6.71
N HIS A 38 -22.51 8.82 6.23
CA HIS A 38 -22.15 8.38 4.90
C HIS A 38 -22.87 9.27 3.88
N VAL A 39 -22.21 9.53 2.77
CA VAL A 39 -22.84 10.16 1.62
C VAL A 39 -23.09 9.07 0.59
N THR A 40 -24.30 9.01 0.08
CA THR A 40 -24.66 8.12 -1.01
C THR A 40 -25.09 8.93 -2.22
N LEU A 41 -24.71 8.47 -3.41
CA LEU A 41 -25.16 9.01 -4.67
C LEU A 41 -26.42 8.24 -5.09
N GLN A 42 -27.57 8.92 -5.06
CA GLN A 42 -28.81 8.39 -5.63
C GLN A 42 -28.96 8.81 -7.07
N GLY A 43 -28.89 7.86 -7.99
CA GLY A 43 -28.94 8.19 -9.40
C GLY A 43 -28.64 7.01 -10.29
N GLU A 44 -27.97 7.29 -11.36
CA GLU A 44 -27.68 6.35 -12.43
C GLU A 44 -26.22 6.47 -12.88
N TYR A 45 -25.73 5.41 -13.50
CA TYR A 45 -24.39 5.38 -14.08
C TYR A 45 -24.43 4.89 -15.53
N LYS A 46 -23.43 5.27 -16.30
CA LYS A 46 -23.17 4.70 -17.63
C LYS A 46 -21.67 4.41 -17.78
N ILE A 47 -21.35 3.36 -18.51
CA ILE A 47 -19.98 2.97 -18.86
C ILE A 47 -19.75 3.36 -20.31
N GLY A 48 -18.79 4.27 -20.55
CA GLY A 48 -18.52 4.82 -21.88
C GLY A 48 -19.77 5.41 -22.51
N ASP A 49 -20.06 5.01 -23.74
CA ASP A 49 -21.27 5.43 -24.49
C ASP A 49 -22.47 4.50 -24.28
N GLY A 50 -22.45 3.67 -23.24
CA GLY A 50 -23.51 2.74 -22.92
C GLY A 50 -24.82 3.39 -22.43
N GLU A 51 -25.81 2.57 -22.11
CA GLU A 51 -27.07 3.02 -21.53
C GLU A 51 -26.95 3.37 -20.05
N TRP A 52 -27.78 4.30 -19.61
CA TRP A 52 -27.88 4.65 -18.19
C TRP A 52 -28.55 3.53 -17.41
N LYS A 53 -27.94 3.16 -16.27
CA LYS A 53 -28.41 2.14 -15.34
C LYS A 53 -28.51 2.72 -13.94
N PRO A 54 -29.51 2.33 -13.15
CA PRO A 54 -29.62 2.81 -11.76
C PRO A 54 -28.44 2.33 -10.93
N ILE A 55 -27.97 3.18 -10.01
CA ILE A 55 -27.01 2.79 -8.99
C ILE A 55 -27.77 2.05 -7.90
N VAL A 56 -27.45 0.77 -7.71
CA VAL A 56 -28.06 -0.09 -6.68
C VAL A 56 -27.03 -0.37 -5.60
N ALA A 57 -27.39 -0.10 -4.36
CA ALA A 57 -26.48 -0.34 -3.22
C ALA A 57 -26.03 -1.81 -3.16
N GLY A 58 -24.72 -2.04 -3.13
CA GLY A 58 -24.12 -3.38 -3.09
C GLY A 58 -24.00 -4.08 -4.45
N GLU A 59 -24.43 -3.46 -5.54
CA GLU A 59 -24.17 -3.96 -6.88
C GLU A 59 -22.77 -3.52 -7.33
N HIS A 60 -22.00 -4.46 -7.88
CA HIS A 60 -20.65 -4.21 -8.37
C HIS A 60 -20.68 -3.48 -9.71
N ILE A 61 -19.99 -2.33 -9.78
CA ILE A 61 -19.81 -1.55 -11.01
C ILE A 61 -18.40 -1.73 -11.52
N SER A 62 -18.23 -2.61 -12.51
CA SER A 62 -16.93 -2.83 -13.16
C SER A 62 -16.89 -2.09 -14.50
N ALA A 63 -16.02 -1.08 -14.58
CA ALA A 63 -15.75 -0.37 -15.83
C ALA A 63 -14.63 -1.00 -16.67
N GLY A 64 -13.82 -1.90 -16.08
CA GLY A 64 -12.55 -2.27 -16.68
C GLY A 64 -11.69 -1.02 -16.92
N LYS A 65 -10.87 -1.03 -17.98
CA LYS A 65 -10.21 0.18 -18.45
C LYS A 65 -11.22 1.01 -19.26
N GLY A 66 -11.57 2.19 -18.78
CA GLY A 66 -12.53 3.06 -19.47
C GLY A 66 -13.12 4.15 -18.58
N ASP A 67 -14.12 4.80 -19.12
CA ASP A 67 -14.79 5.92 -18.48
C ASP A 67 -16.12 5.46 -17.88
N VAL A 68 -16.43 5.98 -16.70
CA VAL A 68 -17.73 5.84 -16.03
C VAL A 68 -18.26 7.23 -15.73
N THR A 69 -19.51 7.48 -16.11
CA THR A 69 -20.22 8.69 -15.71
C THR A 69 -21.26 8.30 -14.67
N LEU A 70 -21.23 8.94 -13.53
CA LEU A 70 -22.20 8.82 -12.45
C LEU A 70 -23.02 10.11 -12.42
N ARG A 71 -24.35 10.02 -12.28
CA ARG A 71 -25.23 11.17 -12.23
C ARG A 71 -26.32 10.97 -11.19
N GLY A 72 -26.49 11.93 -10.29
CA GLY A 72 -27.52 11.83 -9.26
C GLY A 72 -27.41 12.92 -8.22
N SER A 73 -28.21 12.79 -7.17
CA SER A 73 -28.18 13.68 -6.02
C SER A 73 -27.44 13.04 -4.84
N LEU A 74 -26.72 13.86 -4.08
CA LEU A 74 -25.99 13.43 -2.90
C LEU A 74 -26.89 13.46 -1.67
N HIS A 75 -26.96 12.35 -0.95
CA HIS A 75 -27.77 12.21 0.25
C HIS A 75 -26.92 11.72 1.43
N MET A 76 -27.22 12.26 2.60
CA MET A 76 -26.69 11.72 3.85
C MET A 76 -27.42 10.42 4.18
N ALA A 77 -26.68 9.39 4.55
CA ALA A 77 -27.22 8.10 4.93
C ALA A 77 -26.55 7.59 6.22
N PHE A 78 -27.28 6.77 6.96
CA PHE A 78 -26.68 5.99 8.04
C PHE A 78 -25.83 4.83 7.48
N PRO A 79 -24.94 4.22 8.29
CA PRO A 79 -24.14 3.07 7.86
C PRO A 79 -24.97 1.87 7.37
N ASN A 80 -26.25 1.76 7.78
CA ASN A 80 -27.19 0.75 7.29
C ASN A 80 -27.80 1.07 5.91
N GLY A 81 -27.40 2.22 5.28
CA GLY A 81 -27.90 2.67 4.00
C GLY A 81 -29.22 3.44 4.05
N GLU A 82 -29.83 3.65 5.23
CA GLU A 82 -31.04 4.43 5.39
C GLU A 82 -30.75 5.92 5.14
N ILE A 83 -31.48 6.54 4.20
CA ILE A 83 -31.29 7.93 3.82
C ILE A 83 -31.89 8.83 4.87
N VAL A 84 -31.13 9.83 5.29
CA VAL A 84 -31.51 10.79 6.32
C VAL A 84 -32.02 12.08 5.70
N ALA A 85 -31.23 12.68 4.81
CA ALA A 85 -31.51 13.98 4.19
C ALA A 85 -30.60 14.20 2.97
N PRO A 86 -30.92 15.15 2.08
CA PRO A 86 -29.97 15.65 1.09
C PRO A 86 -28.74 16.27 1.75
N VAL A 87 -27.60 16.25 1.06
CA VAL A 87 -26.40 16.98 1.51
C VAL A 87 -26.68 18.47 1.45
N SER A 88 -26.41 19.18 2.54
CA SER A 88 -26.65 20.62 2.65
C SER A 88 -25.55 21.41 1.95
N GLN A 89 -25.87 22.63 1.53
CA GLN A 89 -24.89 23.60 1.03
C GLN A 89 -23.77 23.86 2.03
N ASN A 90 -22.59 24.20 1.52
CA ASN A 90 -21.38 24.46 2.29
C ASN A 90 -20.88 23.27 3.11
N SER A 91 -21.23 22.06 2.72
CA SER A 91 -20.67 20.83 3.29
C SER A 91 -19.41 20.40 2.54
N SER A 92 -18.48 19.77 3.23
CA SER A 92 -17.35 19.09 2.60
C SER A 92 -17.66 17.61 2.43
N VAL A 93 -17.74 17.15 1.19
CA VAL A 93 -17.84 15.74 0.84
C VAL A 93 -16.43 15.25 0.51
N VAL A 94 -16.01 14.18 1.16
CA VAL A 94 -14.74 13.54 0.88
C VAL A 94 -14.96 12.17 0.27
N PHE A 95 -14.08 11.78 -0.64
CA PHE A 95 -14.08 10.46 -1.25
C PHE A 95 -12.67 10.01 -1.58
N PHE A 96 -12.49 8.71 -1.59
CA PHE A 96 -11.22 8.08 -1.89
C PHE A 96 -11.14 7.73 -3.37
N LEU A 97 -10.01 8.04 -3.97
CA LEU A 97 -9.68 7.74 -5.35
C LEU A 97 -8.57 6.69 -5.38
N ASP A 98 -8.92 5.48 -5.77
CA ASP A 98 -7.97 4.40 -6.00
C ASP A 98 -7.57 4.36 -7.47
N HIS A 99 -6.45 5.00 -7.81
CA HIS A 99 -5.91 5.07 -9.17
C HIS A 99 -6.90 5.53 -10.24
N LEU A 100 -7.90 6.32 -9.85
CA LEU A 100 -8.88 6.93 -10.74
C LEU A 100 -8.52 8.37 -11.05
N GLY A 101 -8.78 8.80 -12.30
CA GLY A 101 -8.83 10.19 -12.69
C GLY A 101 -10.27 10.63 -12.96
N GLY A 102 -10.50 11.93 -13.15
CA GLY A 102 -11.82 12.42 -13.53
C GLY A 102 -12.14 13.83 -13.06
N ASN A 103 -13.41 14.14 -13.01
CA ASN A 103 -13.92 15.42 -12.54
C ASN A 103 -15.33 15.30 -11.94
N VAL A 104 -15.68 16.28 -11.12
CA VAL A 104 -17.03 16.49 -10.57
C VAL A 104 -17.58 17.77 -11.16
N ASN A 105 -18.73 17.66 -11.83
CA ASN A 105 -19.48 18.76 -12.41
C ASN A 105 -20.76 19.01 -11.63
N MET A 106 -21.06 20.27 -11.42
CA MET A 106 -22.37 20.75 -10.97
C MET A 106 -22.86 21.85 -11.90
N ASP A 107 -24.14 21.91 -12.12
CA ASP A 107 -24.74 22.93 -13.00
C ASP A 107 -24.32 24.35 -12.60
N GLY A 108 -23.65 25.05 -13.52
CA GLY A 108 -23.22 26.44 -13.36
C GLY A 108 -21.90 26.68 -12.59
N GLN A 109 -21.19 25.64 -12.22
CA GLN A 109 -19.88 25.73 -11.56
C GLN A 109 -18.72 25.27 -12.46
N GLU A 110 -17.52 25.73 -12.17
CA GLU A 110 -16.32 25.17 -12.78
C GLU A 110 -16.09 23.74 -12.29
N PRO A 111 -15.77 22.77 -13.19
CA PRO A 111 -15.58 21.39 -12.79
C PRO A 111 -14.38 21.24 -11.85
N TYR A 112 -14.56 20.51 -10.76
CA TYR A 112 -13.45 20.05 -9.93
C TYR A 112 -12.73 18.90 -10.62
N VAL A 113 -11.53 19.15 -11.11
CA VAL A 113 -10.73 18.16 -11.84
C VAL A 113 -9.73 17.48 -10.91
N PHE A 114 -9.77 16.16 -10.87
CA PHE A 114 -8.77 15.30 -10.26
C PHE A 114 -8.15 14.43 -11.36
N ASP A 115 -7.16 14.98 -12.05
CA ASP A 115 -6.71 14.45 -13.32
C ASP A 115 -5.35 13.78 -13.24
N SER A 116 -5.26 12.63 -13.92
CA SER A 116 -4.01 11.92 -14.18
C SER A 116 -3.21 12.49 -15.35
N GLU A 117 -3.84 13.22 -16.26
CA GLU A 117 -3.18 13.71 -17.49
C GLU A 117 -2.18 14.83 -17.21
N ASN A 118 -2.41 15.64 -16.18
CA ASN A 118 -1.47 16.66 -15.71
C ASN A 118 -0.27 16.08 -14.95
N ASN A 119 -0.21 14.78 -14.81
CA ASN A 119 0.86 14.11 -14.14
C ASN A 119 2.14 14.17 -14.99
N ARG A 120 3.11 14.99 -14.60
CA ARG A 120 4.40 15.17 -15.32
C ARG A 120 5.17 13.87 -15.51
N ILE A 121 4.87 12.83 -14.73
CA ILE A 121 5.40 11.47 -14.85
C ILE A 121 4.35 10.60 -15.52
N GLY A 122 3.93 10.96 -16.73
CA GLY A 122 2.78 10.42 -17.48
C GLY A 122 2.68 8.92 -17.69
N LYS A 123 3.58 8.12 -17.11
CA LYS A 123 3.56 6.66 -17.13
C LYS A 123 3.30 6.04 -15.75
N ALA A 124 3.19 6.84 -14.67
CA ALA A 124 3.06 6.29 -13.34
C ALA A 124 1.63 5.81 -13.07
N THR A 125 0.77 6.65 -12.60
CA THR A 125 -0.60 6.36 -12.20
C THR A 125 -1.26 7.63 -11.67
N CYS A 126 -2.58 7.64 -11.53
CA CYS A 126 -3.29 8.70 -10.82
C CYS A 126 -2.96 8.72 -9.33
N GLY A 127 -2.58 7.56 -8.77
CA GLY A 127 -2.31 7.38 -7.35
C GLY A 127 -3.56 7.11 -6.52
N GLU A 128 -3.31 6.81 -5.25
CA GLU A 128 -4.34 6.63 -4.23
C GLU A 128 -4.37 7.88 -3.36
N TYR A 129 -5.53 8.52 -3.21
CA TYR A 129 -5.63 9.72 -2.37
C TYR A 129 -7.08 10.07 -2.02
N TRP A 130 -7.24 10.81 -0.93
CA TRP A 130 -8.49 11.40 -0.55
C TRP A 130 -8.68 12.75 -1.24
N PHE A 131 -9.85 12.97 -1.81
CA PHE A 131 -10.24 14.23 -2.42
C PHE A 131 -11.33 14.88 -1.58
N ILE A 132 -11.22 16.19 -1.36
CA ILE A 132 -12.21 16.99 -0.65
C ILE A 132 -12.97 17.82 -1.68
N TYR A 133 -14.25 17.60 -1.74
CA TYR A 133 -15.16 18.34 -2.60
C TYR A 133 -16.03 19.28 -1.75
N GLY A 134 -15.87 20.59 -1.95
CA GLY A 134 -16.74 21.59 -1.35
C GLY A 134 -18.10 21.60 -2.08
N TYR A 135 -19.14 21.08 -1.43
CA TYR A 135 -20.47 21.05 -1.99
C TYR A 135 -21.14 22.41 -1.80
N GLU A 136 -21.27 23.17 -2.88
CA GLU A 136 -21.91 24.49 -2.91
C GLU A 136 -23.32 24.46 -3.55
N GLY A 137 -23.76 23.30 -4.00
CA GLY A 137 -25.03 23.09 -4.68
C GLY A 137 -26.25 23.28 -3.77
N ALA A 138 -27.39 23.44 -4.39
CA ALA A 138 -28.68 23.40 -3.70
C ALA A 138 -29.00 22.00 -3.20
N GLU A 139 -29.85 21.89 -2.18
CA GLU A 139 -30.38 20.61 -1.74
C GLU A 139 -31.02 19.86 -2.91
N SER A 140 -30.61 18.59 -3.09
CA SER A 140 -31.11 17.71 -4.18
C SER A 140 -30.64 18.10 -5.59
N GLU A 141 -29.65 18.95 -5.74
CA GLU A 141 -29.07 19.27 -7.05
C GLU A 141 -28.36 18.05 -7.64
N ILE A 142 -28.44 17.92 -8.98
CA ILE A 142 -27.81 16.81 -9.68
C ILE A 142 -26.32 17.09 -9.83
N VAL A 143 -25.51 16.16 -9.33
CA VAL A 143 -24.07 16.13 -9.51
C VAL A 143 -23.73 15.12 -10.60
N GLU A 144 -22.85 15.49 -11.51
CA GLU A 144 -22.31 14.59 -12.51
C GLU A 144 -20.82 14.38 -12.25
N ILE A 145 -20.43 13.10 -12.08
CA ILE A 145 -19.08 12.69 -11.75
C ILE A 145 -18.56 11.83 -12.89
N HIS A 146 -17.50 12.30 -13.53
CA HIS A 146 -16.80 11.55 -14.56
C HIS A 146 -15.58 10.91 -13.96
N LEU A 147 -15.51 9.57 -14.01
CA LEU A 147 -14.38 8.78 -13.54
C LEU A 147 -13.72 8.09 -14.73
N THR A 148 -12.41 8.17 -14.80
CA THR A 148 -11.59 7.47 -15.79
C THR A 148 -10.73 6.45 -15.09
N ASN A 149 -10.89 5.17 -15.41
CA ASN A 149 -9.97 4.12 -15.00
C ASN A 149 -8.93 3.90 -16.12
N PRO A 150 -7.69 4.37 -15.94
CA PRO A 150 -6.66 4.23 -16.96
C PRO A 150 -5.96 2.87 -16.94
N HIS A 151 -6.28 1.99 -15.98
CA HIS A 151 -5.57 0.74 -15.73
C HIS A 151 -6.30 -0.47 -16.30
N VAL A 152 -5.52 -1.45 -16.79
CA VAL A 152 -6.05 -2.71 -17.34
C VAL A 152 -6.25 -3.75 -16.25
N TYR A 153 -5.45 -3.71 -15.20
CA TYR A 153 -5.42 -4.71 -14.13
C TYR A 153 -5.42 -4.06 -12.76
N GLY A 154 -5.98 -4.75 -11.79
CA GLY A 154 -5.86 -4.41 -10.37
C GLY A 154 -6.86 -3.39 -9.85
N ASN A 155 -7.69 -2.80 -10.71
CA ASN A 155 -8.59 -1.70 -10.36
C ASN A 155 -10.08 -2.06 -10.58
N GLU A 156 -10.43 -3.33 -10.41
CA GLU A 156 -11.77 -3.84 -10.73
C GLU A 156 -12.84 -3.27 -9.78
N PHE A 157 -12.48 -2.96 -8.53
CA PHE A 157 -13.39 -2.47 -7.49
C PHE A 157 -13.29 -0.97 -7.20
N ALA A 158 -12.47 -0.23 -7.93
CA ALA A 158 -12.21 1.18 -7.65
C ALA A 158 -13.47 2.06 -7.66
N ILE A 159 -14.46 1.75 -8.51
CA ILE A 159 -15.74 2.49 -8.56
C ILE A 159 -16.57 2.22 -7.31
N ASP A 160 -16.62 0.96 -6.86
CA ASP A 160 -17.34 0.59 -5.64
C ASP A 160 -16.68 1.20 -4.41
N GLU A 161 -15.35 1.21 -4.37
CA GLU A 161 -14.58 1.84 -3.31
C GLU A 161 -14.79 3.35 -3.30
N PHE A 162 -14.77 4.00 -4.46
CA PHE A 162 -15.14 5.41 -4.60
C PHE A 162 -16.51 5.69 -4.01
N LEU A 163 -17.55 4.95 -4.44
CA LEU A 163 -18.93 5.15 -3.97
C LEU A 163 -19.07 4.86 -2.47
N SER A 164 -18.42 3.82 -1.96
CA SER A 164 -18.49 3.44 -0.55
C SER A 164 -17.66 4.34 0.37
N SER A 165 -16.66 5.04 -0.17
CA SER A 165 -15.77 5.93 0.58
C SER A 165 -16.36 7.30 0.86
N MET A 166 -17.45 7.69 0.18
CA MET A 166 -18.03 9.03 0.31
C MET A 166 -18.49 9.31 1.74
N ARG A 167 -18.01 10.41 2.32
CA ARG A 167 -18.33 10.85 3.69
C ARG A 167 -18.55 12.36 3.69
N MET A 168 -19.33 12.81 4.64
CA MET A 168 -19.48 14.23 4.92
C MET A 168 -18.75 14.58 6.22
N TYR A 169 -17.99 15.64 6.16
CA TYR A 169 -17.25 16.15 7.31
C TYR A 169 -17.46 17.64 7.49
N GLU A 170 -17.30 18.09 8.73
CA GLU A 170 -17.11 19.50 9.01
C GLU A 170 -15.74 19.96 8.48
N SER A 171 -15.71 21.17 7.89
CA SER A 171 -14.48 21.72 7.31
C SER A 171 -13.31 21.71 8.31
N GLY A 172 -12.18 21.19 7.90
CA GLY A 172 -10.96 21.09 8.69
C GLY A 172 -10.87 19.89 9.65
N TYR A 173 -11.97 19.19 9.91
CA TYR A 173 -11.93 18.02 10.79
C TYR A 173 -11.28 16.81 10.10
N PHE A 174 -11.63 16.59 8.85
CA PHE A 174 -11.08 15.48 8.08
C PHE A 174 -9.56 15.60 7.88
N GLU A 175 -9.08 16.79 7.54
CA GLU A 175 -7.65 17.06 7.38
C GLU A 175 -6.87 16.80 8.67
N ARG A 176 -7.43 17.22 9.80
CA ARG A 176 -6.81 16.98 11.10
C ARG A 176 -6.76 15.50 11.44
N MET A 177 -7.86 14.78 11.25
CA MET A 177 -7.94 13.34 11.48
C MET A 177 -6.91 12.59 10.61
N MET A 178 -6.85 12.88 9.32
CA MET A 178 -5.89 12.26 8.40
C MET A 178 -4.44 12.60 8.76
N ALA A 179 -4.17 13.83 9.22
CA ALA A 179 -2.84 14.22 9.69
C ALA A 179 -2.42 13.43 10.93
N GLU A 180 -3.31 13.24 11.89
CA GLU A 180 -3.06 12.46 13.11
C GLU A 180 -2.84 10.97 12.79
N ASP A 181 -3.66 10.37 11.92
CA ASP A 181 -3.57 8.96 11.55
C ASP A 181 -2.29 8.63 10.75
N THR A 182 -1.91 9.50 9.82
CA THR A 182 -0.73 9.26 8.99
C THR A 182 0.59 9.61 9.67
N ALA A 183 0.58 10.50 10.68
CA ALA A 183 1.80 10.96 11.36
C ALA A 183 2.58 9.80 12.00
N GLY A 184 1.87 8.86 12.63
CA GLY A 184 2.50 7.70 13.27
C GLY A 184 3.27 6.84 12.28
N LEU A 185 2.68 6.52 11.13
CA LEU A 185 3.31 5.72 10.07
C LEU A 185 4.50 6.47 9.44
N LYS A 186 4.39 7.78 9.23
CA LYS A 186 5.51 8.60 8.73
C LYS A 186 6.70 8.57 9.68
N ILE A 187 6.47 8.77 10.98
CA ILE A 187 7.54 8.73 12.00
C ILE A 187 8.21 7.36 12.00
N VAL A 188 7.43 6.27 12.02
CA VAL A 188 7.97 4.91 11.96
C VAL A 188 8.79 4.70 10.70
N GLY A 189 8.29 5.10 9.53
CA GLY A 189 8.99 5.00 8.25
C GLY A 189 10.32 5.77 8.25
N TYR A 190 10.34 7.00 8.76
CA TYR A 190 11.59 7.77 8.89
C TYR A 190 12.59 7.12 9.85
N CYS A 191 12.13 6.60 10.99
CA CYS A 191 13.00 5.89 11.93
C CYS A 191 13.61 4.62 11.29
N ILE A 192 12.81 3.85 10.57
CA ILE A 192 13.27 2.66 9.84
C ILE A 192 14.31 3.04 8.78
N THR A 193 14.02 4.09 7.98
CA THR A 193 14.94 4.59 6.96
C THR A 193 16.26 5.07 7.55
N LEU A 194 16.22 5.78 8.68
CA LEU A 194 17.43 6.24 9.37
C LEU A 194 18.29 5.06 9.83
N VAL A 195 17.68 4.04 10.43
CA VAL A 195 18.39 2.81 10.82
C VAL A 195 19.00 2.11 9.61
N ALA A 196 18.30 2.06 8.51
CA ALA A 196 18.82 1.50 7.25
C ALA A 196 20.05 2.26 6.74
N ILE A 197 20.01 3.59 6.76
CA ILE A 197 21.15 4.43 6.36
C ILE A 197 22.37 4.14 7.23
N ILE A 198 22.20 3.97 8.54
CA ILE A 198 23.28 3.61 9.46
C ILE A 198 23.85 2.23 9.10
N ILE A 199 23.00 1.22 8.86
CA ILE A 199 23.44 -0.13 8.46
C ILE A 199 24.19 -0.09 7.13
N ILE A 200 23.69 0.65 6.14
CA ILE A 200 24.36 0.83 4.83
C ILE A 200 25.72 1.53 5.01
N GLY A 201 25.78 2.55 5.87
CA GLY A 201 27.04 3.22 6.20
C GLY A 201 28.06 2.27 6.82
N ILE A 202 27.64 1.42 7.76
CA ILE A 202 28.50 0.37 8.36
C ILE A 202 28.90 -0.66 7.30
N ALA A 203 27.96 -1.06 6.41
CA ALA A 203 28.26 -1.98 5.31
C ALA A 203 29.32 -1.41 4.36
N LEU A 204 29.21 -0.12 4.01
CA LEU A 204 30.18 0.58 3.19
C LEU A 204 31.57 0.58 3.85
N PHE A 205 31.63 0.97 5.12
CA PHE A 205 32.88 0.94 5.89
C PHE A 205 33.46 -0.47 5.96
N SER A 206 32.64 -1.48 6.27
CA SER A 206 33.04 -2.88 6.31
C SER A 206 33.56 -3.38 4.96
N THR A 207 33.00 -2.89 3.85
CA THR A 207 33.49 -3.20 2.50
C THR A 207 34.86 -2.60 2.24
N LEU A 208 35.07 -1.35 2.68
CA LEU A 208 36.37 -0.66 2.54
C LEU A 208 37.50 -1.39 3.29
N ILE A 209 37.21 -1.96 4.45
CA ILE A 209 38.18 -2.74 5.24
C ILE A 209 38.15 -4.26 4.94
N ARG A 210 37.41 -4.66 3.89
CA ARG A 210 37.31 -6.04 3.36
C ARG A 210 36.81 -7.09 4.36
N LEU A 211 35.83 -6.75 5.19
CA LEU A 211 35.18 -7.72 6.08
C LEU A 211 34.16 -8.56 5.33
N ASP A 212 34.11 -9.87 5.60
CA ASP A 212 33.19 -10.82 4.93
C ASP A 212 31.70 -10.58 5.23
N VAL A 213 31.42 -9.94 6.36
CA VAL A 213 30.04 -9.61 6.80
C VAL A 213 29.37 -8.54 5.95
N SER A 214 30.13 -7.79 5.16
CA SER A 214 29.62 -6.66 4.38
C SER A 214 28.42 -7.01 3.48
N LYS A 215 28.40 -8.18 2.85
CA LYS A 215 27.34 -8.61 1.94
C LYS A 215 25.98 -8.75 2.64
N ILE A 216 25.97 -9.35 3.84
CA ILE A 216 24.74 -9.50 4.64
C ILE A 216 24.18 -8.14 5.00
N MET A 217 25.07 -7.23 5.44
CA MET A 217 24.69 -5.87 5.82
C MET A 217 24.16 -5.05 4.64
N TRP A 218 24.74 -5.20 3.44
CA TRP A 218 24.27 -4.53 2.24
C TRP A 218 22.82 -4.94 1.90
N TYR A 219 22.53 -6.23 1.82
CA TYR A 219 21.19 -6.71 1.48
C TYR A 219 20.17 -6.40 2.58
N ALA A 220 20.56 -6.57 3.85
CA ALA A 220 19.69 -6.22 4.97
C ALA A 220 19.40 -4.70 4.99
N GLY A 221 20.43 -3.88 4.88
CA GLY A 221 20.30 -2.43 4.87
C GLY A 221 19.43 -1.93 3.72
N ALA A 222 19.63 -2.47 2.51
CA ALA A 222 18.80 -2.13 1.35
C ALA A 222 17.34 -2.56 1.55
N ALA A 223 17.07 -3.78 2.05
CA ALA A 223 15.72 -4.22 2.34
C ALA A 223 15.04 -3.30 3.37
N ILE A 224 15.74 -2.97 4.48
CA ILE A 224 15.23 -2.09 5.52
C ILE A 224 14.99 -0.67 4.97
N PHE A 225 15.89 -0.15 4.10
CA PHE A 225 15.73 1.15 3.47
C PHE A 225 14.46 1.24 2.64
N PHE A 226 14.22 0.24 1.78
CA PHE A 226 13.03 0.22 0.95
C PHE A 226 11.76 -0.05 1.76
N ALA A 227 11.83 -0.80 2.87
CA ALA A 227 10.71 -0.92 3.80
C ALA A 227 10.35 0.43 4.43
N GLY A 228 11.34 1.20 4.91
CA GLY A 228 11.11 2.52 5.48
C GLY A 228 10.55 3.52 4.46
N THR A 229 11.10 3.55 3.24
CA THR A 229 10.59 4.39 2.14
C THR A 229 9.17 4.00 1.74
N TYR A 230 8.82 2.73 1.76
CA TYR A 230 7.46 2.25 1.56
C TYR A 230 6.50 2.88 2.57
N PHE A 231 6.77 2.78 3.88
CA PHE A 231 5.91 3.35 4.92
C PHE A 231 5.74 4.87 4.80
N VAL A 232 6.81 5.59 4.45
CA VAL A 232 6.73 7.04 4.24
C VAL A 232 5.90 7.37 3.02
N ALA A 233 6.06 6.64 1.93
CA ALA A 233 5.33 6.87 0.69
C ALA A 233 3.84 6.52 0.85
N ASP A 234 3.53 5.39 1.48
CA ASP A 234 2.18 4.94 1.80
C ASP A 234 1.42 5.98 2.63
N ALA A 235 1.99 6.37 3.77
CA ALA A 235 1.41 7.40 4.62
C ALA A 235 1.33 8.79 3.95
N THR A 236 2.12 9.04 2.90
CA THR A 236 2.07 10.30 2.14
C THR A 236 1.02 10.24 1.05
N ASN A 237 0.81 9.10 0.42
CA ASN A 237 -0.24 8.92 -0.59
C ASN A 237 -1.64 9.13 0.00
N THR A 238 -1.89 8.62 1.19
CA THR A 238 -3.17 8.78 1.89
C THR A 238 -3.39 10.20 2.42
N TYR A 239 -2.38 11.09 2.35
CA TYR A 239 -2.47 12.44 2.88
C TYR A 239 -2.95 13.46 1.84
N ILE A 240 -3.98 14.22 2.16
CA ILE A 240 -4.67 15.17 1.28
C ILE A 240 -3.76 16.23 0.67
N TRP A 241 -2.73 16.66 1.40
CA TRP A 241 -1.80 17.71 0.98
C TRP A 241 -0.63 17.19 0.15
N ASN A 242 -0.80 16.06 -0.52
CA ASN A 242 0.25 15.52 -1.37
C ASN A 242 0.33 16.31 -2.68
N MET A 243 1.31 17.19 -2.78
CA MET A 243 1.53 18.03 -3.96
C MET A 243 1.99 17.24 -5.21
N ASN A 244 2.39 15.98 -5.07
CA ASN A 244 2.88 15.17 -6.18
C ASN A 244 2.55 13.69 -6.00
N ILE A 245 1.27 13.38 -6.09
CA ILE A 245 0.70 12.04 -5.90
C ILE A 245 1.39 11.00 -6.79
N ALA A 246 1.68 11.35 -8.03
CA ALA A 246 2.35 10.45 -8.94
C ALA A 246 3.78 10.09 -8.53
N LEU A 247 4.52 11.05 -8.01
CA LEU A 247 5.87 10.78 -7.52
C LEU A 247 5.84 9.88 -6.29
N THR A 248 4.97 10.16 -5.34
CA THR A 248 4.84 9.35 -4.12
C THR A 248 4.34 7.95 -4.42
N THR A 249 3.35 7.79 -5.31
CA THR A 249 2.90 6.46 -5.76
C THR A 249 4.00 5.73 -6.53
N THR A 250 4.78 6.42 -7.34
CA THR A 250 5.94 5.81 -8.00
C THR A 250 6.97 5.32 -6.99
N ILE A 251 7.29 6.13 -5.97
CA ILE A 251 8.21 5.75 -4.89
C ILE A 251 7.64 4.56 -4.11
N PHE A 252 6.35 4.56 -3.81
CA PHE A 252 5.64 3.47 -3.16
C PHE A 252 5.81 2.15 -3.92
N VAL A 253 5.44 2.12 -5.21
CA VAL A 253 5.55 0.92 -6.06
C VAL A 253 7.00 0.44 -6.18
N LEU A 254 7.94 1.33 -6.47
CA LEU A 254 9.35 0.98 -6.57
C LEU A 254 9.91 0.47 -5.26
N SER A 255 9.49 1.05 -4.12
CA SER A 255 9.93 0.61 -2.79
C SER A 255 9.49 -0.82 -2.50
N ILE A 256 8.24 -1.19 -2.81
CA ILE A 256 7.76 -2.57 -2.65
C ILE A 256 8.55 -3.53 -3.56
N MET A 257 8.72 -3.16 -4.84
CA MET A 257 9.42 -4.02 -5.80
C MET A 257 10.87 -4.30 -5.36
N LEU A 258 11.58 -3.26 -4.94
CA LEU A 258 12.97 -3.37 -4.50
C LEU A 258 13.09 -4.03 -3.12
N TYR A 259 12.17 -3.74 -2.20
CA TYR A 259 12.08 -4.42 -0.93
C TYR A 259 11.97 -5.94 -1.09
N GLY A 260 11.00 -6.42 -1.87
CA GLY A 260 10.82 -7.85 -2.12
C GLY A 260 12.07 -8.52 -2.70
N PHE A 261 12.74 -7.84 -3.65
CA PHE A 261 14.00 -8.32 -4.22
C PHE A 261 15.12 -8.39 -3.17
N PHE A 262 15.39 -7.32 -2.42
CA PHE A 262 16.48 -7.29 -1.44
C PHE A 262 16.22 -8.21 -0.25
N LEU A 263 14.97 -8.35 0.18
CA LEU A 263 14.60 -9.30 1.23
C LEU A 263 14.84 -10.75 0.80
N GLY A 264 14.45 -11.11 -0.42
CA GLY A 264 14.71 -12.43 -0.98
C GLY A 264 16.20 -12.72 -1.13
N ALA A 265 16.99 -11.72 -1.58
CA ALA A 265 18.44 -11.83 -1.68
C ALA A 265 19.09 -12.02 -0.28
N PHE A 266 18.64 -11.26 0.71
CA PHE A 266 19.06 -11.41 2.09
C PHE A 266 18.73 -12.80 2.66
N THR A 267 17.51 -13.28 2.44
CA THR A 267 17.09 -14.64 2.84
C THR A 267 18.00 -15.70 2.21
N SER A 268 18.31 -15.55 0.92
CA SER A 268 19.14 -16.49 0.15
C SER A 268 20.57 -16.55 0.65
N ILE A 269 21.11 -15.43 1.14
CA ILE A 269 22.47 -15.39 1.71
C ILE A 269 22.55 -16.13 3.05
N CYS A 270 21.43 -16.19 3.78
CA CYS A 270 21.29 -16.89 5.05
C CYS A 270 21.08 -18.41 4.89
N PHE A 271 20.96 -18.93 3.68
CA PHE A 271 20.83 -20.38 3.43
C PHE A 271 22.17 -21.09 3.61
N GLU A 272 22.08 -22.35 4.05
CA GLU A 272 23.21 -23.28 4.06
C GLU A 272 23.45 -23.89 2.67
N LYS A 273 24.66 -24.37 2.43
CA LYS A 273 24.96 -25.16 1.22
C LYS A 273 24.20 -26.51 1.25
N PRO A 274 23.57 -27.00 0.14
CA PRO A 274 23.59 -26.47 -1.23
C PRO A 274 22.49 -25.44 -1.54
N PHE A 275 21.56 -25.18 -0.63
CA PHE A 275 20.36 -24.34 -0.84
C PHE A 275 20.70 -22.88 -1.20
N LYS A 276 21.87 -22.40 -0.74
CA LYS A 276 22.36 -21.06 -1.06
C LYS A 276 22.48 -20.81 -2.57
N LYS A 277 22.93 -21.81 -3.34
CA LYS A 277 23.04 -21.69 -4.80
C LYS A 277 21.66 -21.58 -5.46
N VAL A 278 20.70 -22.38 -4.97
CA VAL A 278 19.31 -22.35 -5.48
C VAL A 278 18.65 -21.02 -5.14
N GLY A 279 18.82 -20.54 -3.90
CA GLY A 279 18.32 -19.22 -3.49
C GLY A 279 18.87 -18.08 -4.36
N TYR A 280 20.17 -18.06 -4.61
CA TYR A 280 20.76 -17.06 -5.52
C TYR A 280 20.25 -17.18 -6.96
N GLY A 281 20.07 -18.39 -7.46
CA GLY A 281 19.48 -18.61 -8.78
C GLY A 281 18.05 -18.05 -8.86
N THR A 282 17.24 -18.35 -7.86
CA THR A 282 15.88 -17.82 -7.74
C THR A 282 15.88 -16.28 -7.72
N MET A 283 16.78 -15.67 -6.96
CA MET A 283 16.89 -14.22 -6.88
C MET A 283 17.46 -13.58 -8.14
N ALA A 284 18.37 -14.24 -8.84
CA ALA A 284 18.86 -13.77 -10.14
C ALA A 284 17.72 -13.70 -11.17
N VAL A 285 16.86 -14.74 -11.21
CA VAL A 285 15.68 -14.76 -12.08
C VAL A 285 14.68 -13.66 -11.67
N SER A 286 14.36 -13.55 -10.38
CA SER A 286 13.48 -12.49 -9.87
C SER A 286 14.03 -11.09 -10.18
N GLY A 287 15.32 -10.87 -10.02
CA GLY A 287 15.97 -9.60 -10.36
C GLY A 287 15.94 -9.29 -11.87
N ALA A 288 16.17 -10.29 -12.70
CA ALA A 288 16.07 -10.14 -14.16
C ALA A 288 14.63 -9.80 -14.60
N ILE A 289 13.62 -10.44 -14.00
CA ILE A 289 12.20 -10.15 -14.26
C ILE A 289 11.88 -8.73 -13.79
N THR A 290 12.22 -8.38 -12.55
CA THR A 290 11.96 -7.04 -11.99
C THR A 290 12.63 -5.96 -12.83
N GLY A 291 13.91 -6.12 -13.14
CA GLY A 291 14.65 -5.18 -13.99
C GLY A 291 14.08 -5.10 -15.42
N GLY A 292 13.71 -6.24 -16.00
CA GLY A 292 13.08 -6.31 -17.32
C GLY A 292 11.73 -5.58 -17.37
N LEU A 293 10.89 -5.77 -16.36
CA LEU A 293 9.60 -5.08 -16.23
C LEU A 293 9.77 -3.56 -16.07
N LEU A 294 10.73 -3.12 -15.24
CA LEU A 294 11.02 -1.69 -15.09
C LEU A 294 11.56 -1.07 -16.39
N ILE A 295 12.47 -1.76 -17.06
CA ILE A 295 12.97 -1.33 -18.38
C ILE A 295 11.81 -1.27 -19.39
N PHE A 296 10.95 -2.29 -19.42
CA PHE A 296 9.77 -2.30 -20.29
C PHE A 296 8.88 -1.07 -20.04
N THR A 297 8.64 -0.70 -18.77
CA THR A 297 7.86 0.51 -18.42
C THR A 297 8.49 1.79 -18.99
N LEU A 298 9.83 1.87 -19.04
CA LEU A 298 10.51 3.05 -19.58
C LEU A 298 10.36 3.20 -21.11
N PHE A 299 10.27 2.10 -21.84
CA PHE A 299 10.22 2.10 -23.30
C PHE A 299 8.83 1.85 -23.89
N SER A 300 7.86 1.41 -23.09
CA SER A 300 6.46 1.21 -23.51
C SER A 300 5.57 2.35 -23.01
N ASN A 301 4.34 2.36 -23.52
CA ASN A 301 3.28 3.24 -22.99
C ASN A 301 2.50 2.61 -21.83
N THR A 302 2.99 1.46 -21.30
CA THR A 302 2.37 0.77 -20.17
C THR A 302 2.65 1.54 -18.88
N LYS A 303 1.63 1.71 -18.06
CA LYS A 303 1.77 2.37 -16.77
C LYS A 303 2.49 1.49 -15.76
N LEU A 304 3.23 2.09 -14.84
CA LEU A 304 3.99 1.37 -13.81
C LEU A 304 3.06 0.52 -12.92
N TYR A 305 1.85 1.00 -12.64
CA TYR A 305 0.88 0.27 -11.84
C TYR A 305 0.42 -1.04 -12.50
N ASP A 306 0.17 -1.03 -13.83
CA ASP A 306 -0.19 -2.25 -14.57
C ASP A 306 0.94 -3.29 -14.53
N VAL A 307 2.19 -2.82 -14.63
CA VAL A 307 3.39 -3.67 -14.52
C VAL A 307 3.55 -4.20 -13.11
N PHE A 308 3.22 -3.41 -12.10
CA PHE A 308 3.25 -3.81 -10.70
C PHE A 308 2.28 -4.95 -10.41
N ALA A 309 1.07 -4.93 -10.96
CA ALA A 309 0.10 -6.01 -10.83
C ALA A 309 0.65 -7.36 -11.36
N VAL A 310 1.32 -7.34 -12.52
CA VAL A 310 2.00 -8.52 -13.07
C VAL A 310 3.18 -8.94 -12.19
N TRP A 311 3.96 -7.97 -11.71
CA TRP A 311 5.11 -8.22 -10.83
C TRP A 311 4.71 -8.90 -9.53
N ILE A 312 3.59 -8.49 -8.90
CA ILE A 312 3.07 -9.12 -7.67
C ILE A 312 2.87 -10.62 -7.87
N ILE A 313 2.27 -11.04 -8.98
CA ILE A 313 2.04 -12.46 -9.28
C ILE A 313 3.37 -13.20 -9.36
N LEU A 314 4.33 -12.68 -10.12
CA LEU A 314 5.65 -13.28 -10.30
C LEU A 314 6.43 -13.32 -8.97
N GLN A 315 6.33 -12.27 -8.17
CA GLN A 315 6.98 -12.22 -6.87
C GLN A 315 6.33 -13.18 -5.86
N THR A 316 5.03 -13.40 -5.93
CA THR A 316 4.35 -14.41 -5.13
C THR A 316 4.86 -15.82 -5.44
N ILE A 317 5.07 -16.13 -6.72
CA ILE A 317 5.69 -17.40 -7.12
C ILE A 317 7.13 -17.50 -6.57
N THR A 318 7.91 -16.44 -6.68
CA THR A 318 9.28 -16.37 -6.12
C THR A 318 9.26 -16.59 -4.61
N ALA A 319 8.34 -15.94 -3.89
CA ALA A 319 8.17 -16.09 -2.45
C ALA A 319 7.78 -17.52 -2.07
N ALA A 320 6.90 -18.18 -2.83
CA ALA A 320 6.54 -19.57 -2.63
C ALA A 320 7.73 -20.51 -2.79
N VAL A 321 8.57 -20.31 -3.82
CA VAL A 321 9.80 -21.08 -4.02
C VAL A 321 10.77 -20.87 -2.84
N LEU A 322 11.00 -19.62 -2.43
CA LEU A 322 11.85 -19.32 -1.27
C LEU A 322 11.28 -19.89 0.03
N LEU A 323 9.96 -19.92 0.20
CA LEU A 323 9.30 -20.55 1.34
C LEU A 323 9.60 -22.05 1.42
N VAL A 324 9.44 -22.77 0.30
CA VAL A 324 9.77 -24.20 0.24
C VAL A 324 11.24 -24.45 0.59
N ILE A 325 12.15 -23.66 -0.01
CA ILE A 325 13.58 -23.76 0.28
C ILE A 325 13.85 -23.47 1.77
N SER A 326 13.23 -22.43 2.34
CA SER A 326 13.40 -22.04 3.76
C SER A 326 12.92 -23.14 4.71
N CYS A 327 11.77 -23.76 4.42
CA CYS A 327 11.21 -24.87 5.20
C CYS A 327 12.12 -26.10 5.22
N ILE A 328 12.82 -26.37 4.12
CA ILE A 328 13.80 -27.46 4.06
C ILE A 328 15.09 -27.03 4.76
N ASN A 329 15.58 -25.82 4.46
CA ASN A 329 16.86 -25.31 4.96
C ASN A 329 16.90 -25.13 6.49
N VAL A 330 15.76 -24.80 7.12
CA VAL A 330 15.68 -24.59 8.58
C VAL A 330 16.12 -25.81 9.40
N ARG A 331 16.07 -27.02 8.81
CA ARG A 331 16.51 -28.25 9.44
C ARG A 331 18.03 -28.35 9.53
N TYR A 332 18.75 -27.66 8.66
CA TYR A 332 20.21 -27.69 8.57
C TYR A 332 20.87 -26.54 9.31
N VAL A 333 20.15 -25.42 9.46
CA VAL A 333 20.63 -24.23 10.15
C VAL A 333 20.56 -24.39 11.67
N LYS A 334 21.59 -23.96 12.39
CA LYS A 334 21.69 -24.09 13.84
C LYS A 334 21.71 -22.73 14.53
N GLY A 335 21.39 -22.76 15.83
CA GLY A 335 21.49 -21.57 16.69
C GLY A 335 20.53 -20.44 16.29
N MET A 336 21.01 -19.21 16.40
CA MET A 336 20.21 -18.02 16.16
C MET A 336 19.77 -17.85 14.69
N MET A 337 20.60 -18.33 13.73
CA MET A 337 20.22 -18.29 12.31
C MET A 337 18.98 -19.13 12.02
N ARG A 338 18.71 -20.18 12.81
CA ARG A 338 17.47 -20.95 12.72
C ARG A 338 16.25 -20.09 13.08
N LEU A 339 16.37 -19.24 14.11
CA LEU A 339 15.30 -18.32 14.50
C LEU A 339 15.01 -17.31 13.38
N VAL A 340 16.06 -16.75 12.78
CA VAL A 340 15.94 -15.85 11.61
C VAL A 340 15.20 -16.54 10.48
N GLN A 341 15.55 -17.81 10.16
CA GLN A 341 14.85 -18.59 9.13
C GLN A 341 13.37 -18.82 9.45
N ILE A 342 13.04 -19.11 10.72
CA ILE A 342 11.62 -19.29 11.14
C ILE A 342 10.84 -17.99 10.93
N VAL A 343 11.42 -16.85 11.31
CA VAL A 343 10.77 -15.54 11.08
C VAL A 343 10.55 -15.29 9.59
N PHE A 344 11.52 -15.62 8.73
CA PHE A 344 11.32 -15.49 7.28
C PHE A 344 10.22 -16.42 6.75
N ILE A 345 10.12 -17.64 7.25
CA ILE A 345 9.04 -18.56 6.87
C ILE A 345 7.67 -17.93 7.22
N ILE A 346 7.51 -17.43 8.44
CA ILE A 346 6.28 -16.77 8.88
C ILE A 346 5.98 -15.55 8.00
N SER A 347 7.00 -14.74 7.71
CA SER A 347 6.86 -13.54 6.89
C SER A 347 6.45 -13.86 5.45
N LEU A 348 7.05 -14.88 4.83
CA LEU A 348 6.69 -15.31 3.48
C LEU A 348 5.27 -15.87 3.40
N ILE A 349 4.84 -16.63 4.42
CA ILE A 349 3.46 -17.11 4.53
C ILE A 349 2.50 -15.93 4.62
N ALA A 350 2.78 -14.95 5.48
CA ALA A 350 1.92 -13.79 5.66
C ALA A 350 1.84 -12.94 4.38
N MET A 351 2.96 -12.72 3.66
CA MET A 351 2.94 -12.04 2.35
C MET A 351 2.07 -12.76 1.32
N ILE A 352 2.18 -14.08 1.24
CA ILE A 352 1.36 -14.88 0.30
C ILE A 352 -0.12 -14.78 0.68
N LEU A 353 -0.43 -14.89 1.97
CA LEU A 353 -1.81 -14.76 2.48
C LEU A 353 -2.39 -13.37 2.21
N ASP A 354 -1.59 -12.32 2.34
CA ASP A 354 -2.01 -10.94 2.07
C ASP A 354 -2.38 -10.75 0.60
N VAL A 355 -1.52 -11.19 -0.32
CA VAL A 355 -1.79 -11.14 -1.76
C VAL A 355 -3.05 -11.92 -2.12
N VAL A 356 -3.19 -13.14 -1.58
CA VAL A 356 -4.36 -13.98 -1.83
C VAL A 356 -5.61 -13.38 -1.21
N GLY A 357 -5.54 -12.92 0.05
CA GLY A 357 -6.66 -12.36 0.78
C GLY A 357 -7.21 -11.08 0.13
N THR A 358 -6.33 -10.19 -0.31
CA THR A 358 -6.72 -8.98 -1.06
C THR A 358 -7.37 -9.36 -2.38
N ARG A 359 -6.81 -10.32 -3.13
CA ARG A 359 -7.36 -10.74 -4.42
C ARG A 359 -8.76 -11.38 -4.32
N TYR A 360 -9.05 -12.08 -3.22
CA TYR A 360 -10.35 -12.71 -3.00
C TYR A 360 -11.29 -11.88 -2.13
N GLY A 361 -10.92 -10.64 -1.78
CA GLY A 361 -11.75 -9.75 -0.98
C GLY A 361 -11.99 -10.24 0.45
N TRP A 362 -11.10 -11.10 1.01
CA TRP A 362 -11.23 -11.58 2.38
C TRP A 362 -10.99 -10.47 3.40
N TRP A 363 -10.18 -9.51 3.06
CA TRP A 363 -9.96 -8.27 3.81
C TRP A 363 -9.63 -7.12 2.86
N GLN A 364 -10.06 -5.94 3.23
CA GLN A 364 -9.70 -4.70 2.54
C GLN A 364 -8.39 -4.18 3.14
N GLY A 365 -7.41 -3.98 2.26
CA GLY A 365 -6.11 -3.43 2.63
C GLY A 365 -5.11 -4.46 3.18
N CYS A 366 -3.84 -4.06 3.21
CA CYS A 366 -2.71 -4.89 3.62
C CYS A 366 -2.56 -4.96 5.15
N CYS A 367 -3.56 -5.50 5.87
CA CYS A 367 -3.51 -5.60 7.33
C CYS A 367 -2.33 -6.42 7.87
N CYS A 368 -1.96 -7.49 7.14
CA CYS A 368 -0.83 -8.34 7.53
C CYS A 368 0.51 -7.74 7.11
N SER A 369 0.56 -6.98 6.01
CA SER A 369 1.82 -6.49 5.45
C SER A 369 2.56 -5.55 6.41
N SER A 370 1.88 -4.61 7.05
CA SER A 370 2.52 -3.69 8.00
C SER A 370 3.13 -4.41 9.19
N ILE A 371 2.41 -5.40 9.76
CA ILE A 371 2.92 -6.24 10.86
C ILE A 371 4.09 -7.10 10.38
N VAL A 372 3.97 -7.68 9.19
CA VAL A 372 5.00 -8.51 8.58
C VAL A 372 6.25 -7.69 8.27
N PHE A 373 6.12 -6.48 7.74
CA PHE A 373 7.25 -5.57 7.51
C PHE A 373 8.00 -5.25 8.81
N ILE A 374 7.29 -4.98 9.90
CA ILE A 374 7.88 -4.72 11.22
C ILE A 374 8.63 -5.96 11.72
N ILE A 375 8.02 -7.14 11.64
CA ILE A 375 8.65 -8.40 12.05
C ILE A 375 9.90 -8.69 11.22
N GLN A 376 9.85 -8.49 9.91
CA GLN A 376 10.98 -8.67 9.00
C GLN A 376 12.10 -7.68 9.25
N PHE A 377 11.76 -6.41 9.53
CA PHE A 377 12.72 -5.39 9.93
C PHE A 377 13.53 -5.84 11.16
N PHE A 378 12.85 -6.30 12.20
CA PHE A 378 13.54 -6.77 13.41
C PHE A 378 14.32 -8.05 13.17
N ALA A 379 13.84 -8.97 12.33
CA ALA A 379 14.58 -10.16 11.96
C ALA A 379 15.87 -9.83 11.19
N ALA A 380 15.81 -8.88 10.25
CA ALA A 380 16.96 -8.42 9.51
C ALA A 380 17.96 -7.67 10.41
N LEU A 381 17.47 -6.76 11.25
CA LEU A 381 18.29 -6.05 12.24
C LEU A 381 18.96 -7.03 13.21
N PHE A 382 18.22 -8.02 13.67
CA PHE A 382 18.73 -9.05 14.57
C PHE A 382 19.79 -9.94 13.91
N ALA A 383 19.59 -10.31 12.65
CA ALA A 383 20.59 -11.05 11.87
C ALA A 383 21.88 -10.25 11.70
N VAL A 384 21.78 -8.93 11.45
CA VAL A 384 22.94 -8.02 11.37
C VAL A 384 23.68 -7.94 12.70
N LEU A 385 22.97 -7.91 13.83
CA LEU A 385 23.59 -7.84 15.17
C LEU A 385 24.24 -9.16 15.61
N LEU A 386 23.92 -10.28 14.96
CA LEU A 386 24.48 -11.61 15.24
C LEU A 386 25.75 -11.91 14.46
N VAL A 387 25.99 -11.22 13.39
CA VAL A 387 27.19 -11.32 12.56
C VAL A 387 28.28 -10.40 13.07
#